data_b734b25366530d30beea1273457457a7
#
_entry.id   b734b25366530d30beea1273457457a7
#
_cell.length_a   1.000
_cell.length_b   1.000
_cell.length_c   1.000
_cell.angle_alpha   90.00
_cell.angle_beta   90.00
_cell.angle_gamma   90.00
#
_symmetry.space_group_name_H-M   'P 1'
#
loop_
_entity.id
_entity.type
_entity.pdbx_description
1 polymer ?
#
loop_
_entity_poly.entity_id
_entity_poly.type
_entity_poly.pdbx_seq_one_letter_code
_entity_poly.pdbx_strand_id
1 'polypeptide(L)'
;IGSISNFMSKIFPAGFYYKTFIKPRFAWKHIFEPTIRSAAGLGKAPKEHDLSSYDYFYAHLDVVIVGGGISGLVTAKNLASLGLKILLVEQKHFFGGYALSEEFKINNLDSSEFIKNLEDDLSNNENVILKKNFSIVGVHDHSYLLGLENFEVLESEDHSSIRHRLWRIRTK
;
A
#
# COMPACT_ATOMS: atom_id res chain seq x y z
N ILE A 1 -19.47 -26.55 -20.37
CA ILE A 1 -18.39 -26.11 -19.43
C ILE A 1 -18.57 -26.80 -18.06
N GLY A 2 -19.79 -26.95 -17.52
CA GLY A 2 -20.04 -27.57 -16.21
C GLY A 2 -19.67 -29.05 -16.07
N SER A 3 -19.75 -29.84 -17.15
CA SER A 3 -19.48 -31.28 -17.13
C SER A 3 -17.95 -31.57 -17.00
N ILE A 4 -17.10 -30.77 -17.60
CA ILE A 4 -15.64 -30.91 -17.51
C ILE A 4 -15.15 -30.49 -16.11
N SER A 5 -15.74 -29.47 -15.54
CA SER A 5 -15.44 -28.98 -14.19
C SER A 5 -15.77 -30.06 -13.13
N ASN A 6 -16.91 -30.77 -13.25
CA ASN A 6 -17.29 -31.84 -12.33
C ASN A 6 -16.40 -33.09 -12.43
N PHE A 7 -15.89 -33.40 -13.62
CA PHE A 7 -14.91 -34.47 -13.80
C PHE A 7 -13.57 -34.12 -13.19
N MET A 8 -13.11 -32.88 -13.42
CA MET A 8 -11.85 -32.41 -12.88
C MET A 8 -11.84 -32.28 -11.36
N SER A 9 -12.97 -31.93 -10.73
CA SER A 9 -13.05 -31.83 -9.27
C SER A 9 -12.82 -33.15 -8.53
N LYS A 10 -13.11 -34.31 -9.18
CA LYS A 10 -12.81 -35.63 -8.62
C LYS A 10 -11.34 -36.02 -8.74
N ILE A 11 -10.62 -35.46 -9.73
CA ILE A 11 -9.20 -35.74 -9.98
C ILE A 11 -8.32 -34.79 -9.17
N PHE A 12 -8.81 -33.57 -8.88
CA PHE A 12 -8.07 -32.53 -8.18
C PHE A 12 -8.72 -32.20 -6.83
N PRO A 13 -8.52 -33.01 -5.78
CA PRO A 13 -8.98 -32.66 -4.45
C PRO A 13 -8.28 -31.36 -3.94
N ALA A 14 -8.90 -30.70 -2.97
CA ALA A 14 -8.33 -29.49 -2.36
C ALA A 14 -6.88 -29.76 -1.93
N GLY A 15 -5.97 -28.87 -2.33
CA GLY A 15 -4.54 -29.00 -2.06
C GLY A 15 -3.77 -29.97 -2.99
N PHE A 16 -4.38 -30.44 -4.09
CA PHE A 16 -3.74 -31.37 -5.04
C PHE A 16 -2.39 -30.86 -5.55
N TYR A 17 -2.24 -29.57 -5.76
CA TYR A 17 -1.01 -28.96 -6.27
C TYR A 17 0.17 -29.08 -5.30
N TYR A 18 -0.07 -29.16 -4.01
CA TYR A 18 0.97 -29.43 -3.01
C TYR A 18 1.52 -30.86 -3.08
N LYS A 19 0.74 -31.79 -3.60
CA LYS A 19 1.11 -33.21 -3.66
C LYS A 19 1.48 -33.65 -5.07
N THR A 20 0.77 -33.18 -6.07
CA THR A 20 0.85 -33.72 -7.45
C THR A 20 1.99 -33.14 -8.25
N PHE A 21 2.33 -31.86 -8.07
CA PHE A 21 3.33 -31.16 -8.90
C PHE A 21 4.73 -31.03 -8.27
N ILE A 22 4.94 -31.55 -7.07
CA ILE A 22 6.22 -31.45 -6.37
C ILE A 22 7.29 -32.36 -6.98
N LYS A 23 6.92 -33.49 -7.53
CA LYS A 23 7.84 -34.47 -8.11
C LYS A 23 7.50 -34.74 -9.57
N PRO A 24 8.51 -34.84 -10.46
CA PRO A 24 9.92 -34.54 -10.21
C PRO A 24 10.19 -33.02 -10.15
N ARG A 25 11.17 -32.60 -9.36
CA ARG A 25 11.47 -31.18 -9.12
C ARG A 25 11.75 -30.37 -10.39
N PHE A 26 12.35 -30.99 -11.40
CA PHE A 26 12.63 -30.31 -12.66
C PHE A 26 11.35 -29.95 -13.42
N ALA A 27 10.33 -30.80 -13.36
CA ALA A 27 9.05 -30.56 -14.04
C ALA A 27 8.29 -29.39 -13.40
N TRP A 28 8.44 -29.17 -12.08
CA TRP A 28 7.88 -28.01 -11.44
C TRP A 28 8.36 -26.71 -12.07
N LYS A 29 9.68 -26.52 -12.14
CA LYS A 29 10.30 -25.28 -12.63
C LYS A 29 10.07 -25.03 -14.12
N HIS A 30 10.04 -26.09 -14.94
CA HIS A 30 10.08 -25.93 -16.39
C HIS A 30 8.72 -26.15 -17.08
N ILE A 31 7.78 -26.83 -16.41
CA ILE A 31 6.49 -27.18 -16.99
C ILE A 31 5.33 -26.61 -16.15
N PHE A 32 5.24 -27.00 -14.87
CA PHE A 32 4.06 -26.71 -14.08
C PHE A 32 4.00 -25.24 -13.63
N GLU A 33 5.07 -24.69 -13.10
CA GLU A 33 5.10 -23.28 -12.66
C GLU A 33 4.78 -22.30 -13.80
N PRO A 34 5.42 -22.35 -14.98
CA PRO A 34 5.09 -21.48 -16.08
C PRO A 34 3.64 -21.62 -16.57
N THR A 35 3.12 -22.86 -16.59
CA THR A 35 1.76 -23.11 -17.02
C THR A 35 0.73 -22.57 -16.02
N ILE A 36 0.94 -22.80 -14.72
CA ILE A 36 0.07 -22.29 -13.66
C ILE A 36 0.13 -20.77 -13.61
N ARG A 37 1.32 -20.19 -13.71
CA ARG A 37 1.52 -18.74 -13.74
C ARG A 37 0.79 -18.10 -14.92
N SER A 38 0.91 -18.67 -16.10
CA SER A 38 0.20 -18.21 -17.30
C SER A 38 -1.32 -18.31 -17.15
N ALA A 39 -1.82 -19.43 -16.63
CA ALA A 39 -3.25 -19.63 -16.39
C ALA A 39 -3.82 -18.68 -15.32
N ALA A 40 -3.00 -18.30 -14.34
CA ALA A 40 -3.36 -17.33 -13.32
C ALA A 40 -3.20 -15.87 -13.75
N GLY A 41 -2.73 -15.59 -14.98
CA GLY A 41 -2.52 -14.23 -15.47
C GLY A 41 -1.36 -13.48 -14.81
N LEU A 42 -0.45 -14.18 -14.14
CA LEU A 42 0.67 -13.57 -13.39
C LEU A 42 1.85 -13.14 -14.27
N GLY A 43 1.75 -13.30 -15.60
CA GLY A 43 2.82 -12.94 -16.53
C GLY A 43 4.07 -13.84 -16.40
N LYS A 44 5.20 -13.33 -16.89
CA LYS A 44 6.50 -14.04 -16.80
C LYS A 44 7.27 -13.56 -15.59
N ALA A 45 7.93 -14.49 -14.90
CA ALA A 45 8.86 -14.11 -13.84
C ALA A 45 10.01 -13.26 -14.42
N PRO A 46 10.44 -12.18 -13.75
CA PRO A 46 11.59 -11.42 -14.19
C PRO A 46 12.84 -12.32 -14.21
N LYS A 47 13.69 -12.15 -15.21
CA LYS A 47 14.95 -12.91 -15.34
C LYS A 47 16.14 -12.18 -14.74
N GLU A 48 16.00 -10.87 -14.63
CA GLU A 48 17.05 -10.00 -14.09
C GLU A 48 16.93 -9.93 -12.55
N HIS A 49 18.05 -9.76 -11.92
CA HIS A 49 18.10 -9.56 -10.48
C HIS A 49 17.50 -8.18 -10.14
N ASP A 50 16.60 -8.13 -9.18
CA ASP A 50 16.12 -6.85 -8.65
C ASP A 50 17.24 -6.20 -7.82
N LEU A 51 17.77 -5.08 -8.31
CA LEU A 51 18.80 -4.30 -7.64
C LEU A 51 18.23 -3.31 -6.63
N SER A 52 16.90 -3.23 -6.51
CA SER A 52 16.25 -2.30 -5.59
C SER A 52 16.49 -2.72 -4.14
N SER A 53 16.80 -1.74 -3.31
CA SER A 53 16.89 -1.94 -1.86
C SER A 53 15.54 -1.65 -1.23
N TYR A 54 15.09 -2.55 -0.35
CA TYR A 54 13.81 -2.46 0.35
C TYR A 54 14.06 -2.35 1.84
N ASP A 55 13.27 -1.50 2.50
CA ASP A 55 13.30 -1.32 3.95
C ASP A 55 11.93 -1.71 4.55
N TYR A 56 11.94 -2.04 5.84
CA TYR A 56 10.75 -2.48 6.57
C TYR A 56 10.58 -1.64 7.84
N PHE A 57 9.37 -1.15 8.06
CA PHE A 57 9.04 -0.37 9.23
C PHE A 57 7.80 -0.93 9.93
N TYR A 58 7.82 -0.94 11.27
CA TYR A 58 6.71 -1.38 12.10
C TYR A 58 6.14 -0.18 12.84
N ALA A 59 4.83 0.04 12.73
CA ALA A 59 4.13 1.12 13.40
C ALA A 59 2.97 0.58 14.25
N HIS A 60 2.85 1.15 15.45
CA HIS A 60 1.72 0.94 16.34
C HIS A 60 1.06 2.29 16.60
N LEU A 61 -0.19 2.44 16.18
CA LEU A 61 -0.93 3.69 16.13
C LEU A 61 -2.34 3.48 16.67
N ASP A 62 -3.01 4.55 17.03
CA ASP A 62 -4.43 4.47 17.39
C ASP A 62 -5.29 4.47 16.12
N VAL A 63 -4.95 5.31 15.13
CA VAL A 63 -5.75 5.49 13.90
C VAL A 63 -4.84 5.63 12.67
N VAL A 64 -5.27 5.02 11.57
CA VAL A 64 -4.73 5.29 10.24
C VAL A 64 -5.82 5.91 9.38
N ILE A 65 -5.53 7.05 8.77
CA ILE A 65 -6.40 7.75 7.84
C ILE A 65 -5.82 7.59 6.44
N VAL A 66 -6.61 7.01 5.54
CA VAL A 66 -6.19 6.76 4.16
C VAL A 66 -6.82 7.79 3.24
N GLY A 67 -5.98 8.62 2.65
CA GLY A 67 -6.37 9.73 1.78
C GLY A 67 -6.23 11.10 2.43
N GLY A 68 -5.34 11.91 1.86
CA GLY A 68 -4.98 13.24 2.34
C GLY A 68 -5.80 14.39 1.72
N GLY A 69 -7.04 14.12 1.30
CA GLY A 69 -7.99 15.17 0.90
C GLY A 69 -8.47 15.98 2.11
N ILE A 70 -9.33 16.99 1.88
CA ILE A 70 -9.88 17.83 2.96
C ILE A 70 -10.48 16.99 4.08
N SER A 71 -11.28 15.98 3.74
CA SER A 71 -11.93 15.12 4.75
C SER A 71 -10.90 14.41 5.63
N GLY A 72 -9.83 13.88 5.04
CA GLY A 72 -8.76 13.22 5.78
C GLY A 72 -8.00 14.17 6.69
N LEU A 73 -7.65 15.36 6.19
CA LEU A 73 -6.97 16.41 6.96
C LEU A 73 -7.80 16.91 8.14
N VAL A 74 -9.09 17.21 7.91
CA VAL A 74 -10.01 17.66 8.96
C VAL A 74 -10.24 16.54 9.98
N THR A 75 -10.38 15.30 9.55
CA THR A 75 -10.50 14.14 10.45
C THR A 75 -9.25 14.00 11.31
N ALA A 76 -8.06 14.10 10.70
CA ALA A 76 -6.79 14.04 11.43
C ALA A 76 -6.71 15.15 12.49
N LYS A 77 -7.09 16.40 12.16
CA LYS A 77 -7.11 17.51 13.11
C LYS A 77 -8.04 17.26 14.28
N ASN A 78 -9.25 16.79 14.01
CA ASN A 78 -10.23 16.50 15.07
C ASN A 78 -9.76 15.37 16.00
N LEU A 79 -9.20 14.30 15.45
CA LEU A 79 -8.70 13.17 16.25
C LEU A 79 -7.41 13.52 16.99
N ALA A 80 -6.55 14.35 16.42
CA ALA A 80 -5.34 14.84 17.08
C ALA A 80 -5.65 15.64 18.35
N SER A 81 -6.75 16.39 18.36
CA SER A 81 -7.21 17.11 19.56
C SER A 81 -7.60 16.20 20.74
N LEU A 82 -7.84 14.91 20.45
CA LEU A 82 -8.14 13.87 21.46
C LEU A 82 -6.87 13.16 21.96
N GLY A 83 -5.68 13.57 21.51
CA GLY A 83 -4.41 12.97 21.90
C GLY A 83 -4.13 11.60 21.27
N LEU A 84 -4.84 11.23 20.21
CA LEU A 84 -4.65 9.96 19.51
C LEU A 84 -3.40 10.00 18.62
N LYS A 85 -2.67 8.89 18.53
CA LYS A 85 -1.56 8.71 17.60
C LYS A 85 -2.09 8.36 16.20
N ILE A 86 -1.86 9.25 15.26
CA ILE A 86 -2.47 9.21 13.93
C ILE A 86 -1.41 9.09 12.85
N LEU A 87 -1.66 8.24 11.88
CA LEU A 87 -0.95 8.24 10.59
C LEU A 87 -1.95 8.66 9.51
N LEU A 88 -1.71 9.79 8.87
CA LEU A 88 -2.42 10.21 7.66
C LEU A 88 -1.54 9.94 6.45
N VAL A 89 -2.03 9.13 5.52
CA VAL A 89 -1.31 8.75 4.30
C VAL A 89 -2.00 9.26 3.04
N GLU A 90 -1.19 9.69 2.08
CA GLU A 90 -1.64 10.14 0.76
C GLU A 90 -0.76 9.52 -0.32
N GLN A 91 -1.39 8.95 -1.36
CA GLN A 91 -0.65 8.33 -2.46
C GLN A 91 0.05 9.33 -3.38
N LYS A 92 -0.46 10.56 -3.45
CA LYS A 92 0.15 11.65 -4.21
C LYS A 92 1.28 12.32 -3.40
N HIS A 93 2.08 13.12 -4.08
CA HIS A 93 3.15 13.91 -3.47
C HIS A 93 2.64 15.19 -2.75
N PHE A 94 1.32 15.42 -2.72
CA PHE A 94 0.68 16.57 -2.08
C PHE A 94 -0.62 16.16 -1.39
N PHE A 95 -0.98 16.90 -0.33
CA PHE A 95 -2.29 16.82 0.31
C PHE A 95 -3.29 17.77 -0.35
N GLY A 96 -4.58 17.58 -0.06
CA GLY A 96 -5.68 18.42 -0.52
C GLY A 96 -6.58 17.76 -1.55
N GLY A 97 -6.06 16.80 -2.30
CA GLY A 97 -6.85 16.03 -3.27
C GLY A 97 -7.58 16.91 -4.29
N TYR A 98 -8.87 16.65 -4.47
CA TYR A 98 -9.72 17.36 -5.43
C TYR A 98 -9.90 18.86 -5.12
N ALA A 99 -9.78 19.25 -3.86
CA ALA A 99 -9.93 20.63 -3.44
C ALA A 99 -8.89 21.60 -4.00
N LEU A 100 -7.77 21.08 -4.48
CA LEU A 100 -6.77 21.90 -5.19
C LEU A 100 -7.09 22.11 -6.68
N SER A 101 -8.05 21.35 -7.21
CA SER A 101 -8.43 21.43 -8.63
C SER A 101 -9.54 22.45 -8.90
N GLU A 102 -10.20 22.94 -7.87
CA GLU A 102 -11.30 23.90 -7.99
C GLU A 102 -11.08 25.13 -7.11
N GLU A 103 -11.45 26.29 -7.66
CA GLU A 103 -11.44 27.55 -6.94
C GLU A 103 -12.72 27.69 -6.09
N PHE A 104 -12.65 27.33 -4.83
CA PHE A 104 -13.72 27.58 -3.88
C PHE A 104 -13.15 28.01 -2.53
N LYS A 105 -13.98 28.66 -1.73
CA LYS A 105 -13.58 29.15 -0.40
C LYS A 105 -14.12 28.27 0.71
N ILE A 106 -13.28 28.03 1.70
CA ILE A 106 -13.62 27.35 2.93
C ILE A 106 -13.36 28.33 4.08
N ASN A 107 -14.38 28.68 4.85
CA ASN A 107 -14.25 29.65 5.96
C ASN A 107 -13.61 30.99 5.53
N ASN A 108 -13.97 31.49 4.34
CA ASN A 108 -13.43 32.71 3.72
C ASN A 108 -11.95 32.63 3.27
N LEU A 109 -11.28 31.50 3.38
CA LEU A 109 -9.95 31.23 2.85
C LEU A 109 -10.05 30.51 1.51
N ASP A 110 -9.11 30.72 0.64
CA ASP A 110 -8.98 29.92 -0.56
C ASP A 110 -8.66 28.46 -0.18
N SER A 111 -9.16 27.51 -0.96
CA SER A 111 -9.03 26.07 -0.65
C SER A 111 -7.56 25.65 -0.45
N SER A 112 -6.65 26.18 -1.26
CA SER A 112 -5.21 25.93 -1.16
C SER A 112 -4.60 26.45 0.14
N GLU A 113 -5.00 27.68 0.55
CA GLU A 113 -4.55 28.27 1.81
C GLU A 113 -5.10 27.51 3.02
N PHE A 114 -6.37 27.12 2.96
CA PHE A 114 -7.00 26.30 4.00
C PHE A 114 -6.28 24.96 4.18
N ILE A 115 -5.95 24.29 3.07
CA ILE A 115 -5.23 23.01 3.09
C ILE A 115 -3.82 23.18 3.67
N LYS A 116 -3.10 24.23 3.23
CA LYS A 116 -1.77 24.52 3.76
C LYS A 116 -1.79 24.76 5.26
N ASN A 117 -2.74 25.55 5.76
CA ASN A 117 -2.87 25.80 7.19
C ASN A 117 -3.16 24.51 7.97
N LEU A 118 -3.99 23.59 7.43
CA LEU A 118 -4.23 22.28 8.03
C LEU A 118 -2.97 21.40 8.04
N GLU A 119 -2.21 21.39 6.95
CA GLU A 119 -0.97 20.63 6.85
C GLU A 119 0.08 21.15 7.85
N ASP A 120 0.23 22.47 7.96
CA ASP A 120 1.13 23.10 8.90
C ASP A 120 0.74 22.80 10.36
N ASP A 121 -0.54 22.93 10.71
CA ASP A 121 -1.07 22.60 12.04
C ASP A 121 -0.79 21.12 12.40
N LEU A 122 -1.05 20.21 11.48
CA LEU A 122 -0.87 18.77 11.69
C LEU A 122 0.59 18.37 11.76
N SER A 123 1.45 19.01 10.96
CA SER A 123 2.91 18.74 10.94
C SER A 123 3.57 19.15 12.25
N ASN A 124 3.02 20.15 12.95
CA ASN A 124 3.51 20.60 14.23
C ASN A 124 2.98 19.77 15.43
N ASN A 125 2.10 18.82 15.19
CA ASN A 125 1.52 17.96 16.24
C ASN A 125 2.32 16.66 16.38
N GLU A 126 2.93 16.44 17.54
CA GLU A 126 3.78 15.27 17.84
C GLU A 126 3.05 13.91 17.74
N ASN A 127 1.72 13.92 17.83
CA ASN A 127 0.90 12.71 17.73
C ASN A 127 0.48 12.39 16.28
N VAL A 128 0.84 13.23 15.30
CA VAL A 128 0.43 13.07 13.92
C VAL A 128 1.63 12.81 13.02
N ILE A 129 1.55 11.74 12.28
CA ILE A 129 2.51 11.40 11.23
C ILE A 129 1.83 11.62 9.88
N LEU A 130 2.37 12.56 9.09
CA LEU A 130 1.93 12.82 7.73
C LEU A 130 2.86 12.13 6.74
N LYS A 131 2.29 11.34 5.82
CA LYS A 131 3.06 10.66 4.77
C LYS A 131 2.44 10.89 3.40
N LYS A 132 3.23 11.46 2.49
CA LYS A 132 2.97 11.58 1.05
C LYS A 132 3.68 10.46 0.30
N ASN A 133 3.32 10.21 -0.96
CA ASN A 133 3.85 9.11 -1.77
C ASN A 133 3.68 7.74 -1.08
N PHE A 134 2.56 7.57 -0.38
CA PHE A 134 2.31 6.42 0.47
C PHE A 134 0.98 5.77 0.12
N SER A 135 0.99 4.49 -0.19
CA SER A 135 -0.20 3.72 -0.53
C SER A 135 -0.47 2.63 0.50
N ILE A 136 -1.73 2.46 0.91
CA ILE A 136 -2.14 1.24 1.62
C ILE A 136 -2.37 0.15 0.58
N VAL A 137 -1.60 -0.92 0.66
CA VAL A 137 -1.60 -2.03 -0.30
C VAL A 137 -2.28 -3.29 0.22
N GLY A 138 -2.63 -3.31 1.50
CA GLY A 138 -3.37 -4.42 2.11
C GLY A 138 -4.02 -4.03 3.42
N VAL A 139 -5.24 -4.54 3.63
CA VAL A 139 -5.96 -4.45 4.90
C VAL A 139 -6.36 -5.86 5.29
N HIS A 140 -5.95 -6.28 6.47
CA HIS A 140 -6.12 -7.62 6.99
C HIS A 140 -6.89 -7.61 8.30
N ASP A 141 -7.28 -8.79 8.76
CA ASP A 141 -7.96 -8.96 10.03
C ASP A 141 -7.15 -8.39 11.22
N HIS A 142 -7.85 -8.05 12.28
CA HIS A 142 -7.28 -7.52 13.53
C HIS A 142 -6.56 -6.18 13.34
N SER A 143 -7.14 -5.29 12.52
CA SER A 143 -6.63 -3.93 12.27
C SER A 143 -5.15 -3.91 11.84
N TYR A 144 -4.77 -4.86 10.98
CA TYR A 144 -3.42 -4.96 10.43
C TYR A 144 -3.41 -4.43 8.99
N LEU A 145 -2.59 -3.43 8.73
CA LEU A 145 -2.45 -2.80 7.42
C LEU A 145 -1.02 -2.95 6.90
N LEU A 146 -0.93 -3.08 5.58
CA LEU A 146 0.33 -2.98 4.84
C LEU A 146 0.36 -1.68 4.06
N GLY A 147 1.39 -0.88 4.28
CA GLY A 147 1.63 0.36 3.58
C GLY A 147 2.93 0.31 2.78
N LEU A 148 2.93 0.93 1.62
CA LEU A 148 4.10 1.11 0.77
C LEU A 148 4.42 2.60 0.66
N GLU A 149 5.55 3.01 1.22
CA GLU A 149 6.11 4.34 1.08
C GLU A 149 7.10 4.34 -0.07
N ASN A 150 6.87 5.21 -1.04
CA ASN A 150 7.73 5.38 -2.20
C ASN A 150 8.63 6.59 -1.98
N PHE A 151 9.93 6.41 -2.11
CA PHE A 151 10.88 7.50 -2.09
C PHE A 151 11.15 7.95 -3.53
N GLU A 152 11.13 9.25 -3.78
CA GLU A 152 11.64 9.79 -5.02
C GLU A 152 13.14 9.51 -5.08
N VAL A 153 13.53 8.69 -6.03
CA VAL A 153 14.94 8.47 -6.31
C VAL A 153 15.42 9.73 -7.02
N LEU A 154 16.06 10.63 -6.29
CA LEU A 154 16.96 11.57 -6.94
C LEU A 154 17.99 10.70 -7.67
N GLU A 155 18.14 10.88 -8.98
CA GLU A 155 19.08 10.16 -9.84
C GLU A 155 20.51 10.26 -9.28
N SER A 156 20.81 9.48 -8.26
CA SER A 156 22.15 9.22 -7.80
C SER A 156 22.59 7.90 -8.40
N GLU A 157 23.77 7.88 -8.99
CA GLU A 157 24.39 6.68 -9.57
C GLU A 157 24.62 5.55 -8.56
N ASP A 158 24.26 5.78 -7.31
CA ASP A 158 24.40 4.81 -6.22
C ASP A 158 23.13 3.95 -6.12
N HIS A 159 23.21 2.73 -6.66
CA HIS A 159 22.16 1.71 -6.61
C HIS A 159 21.80 1.24 -5.18
N SER A 160 22.41 1.78 -4.15
CA SER A 160 22.15 1.47 -2.74
C SER A 160 20.97 2.25 -2.13
N SER A 161 20.34 3.18 -2.88
CA SER A 161 19.22 3.97 -2.36
C SER A 161 17.97 3.13 -2.15
N ILE A 162 17.38 3.24 -0.95
CA ILE A 162 16.09 2.63 -0.63
C ILE A 162 15.02 3.28 -1.51
N ARG A 163 14.39 2.48 -2.39
CA ARG A 163 13.30 2.97 -3.25
C ARG A 163 11.93 2.84 -2.60
N HIS A 164 11.76 1.81 -1.79
CA HIS A 164 10.48 1.49 -1.18
C HIS A 164 10.69 1.07 0.27
N ARG A 165 9.76 1.49 1.12
CA ARG A 165 9.67 1.01 2.51
C ARG A 165 8.31 0.36 2.72
N LEU A 166 8.31 -0.90 3.16
CA LEU A 166 7.11 -1.62 3.53
C LEU A 166 6.78 -1.34 4.99
N TRP A 167 5.63 -0.74 5.22
CA TRP A 167 5.11 -0.49 6.55
C TRP A 167 4.16 -1.61 6.96
N ARG A 168 4.39 -2.14 8.15
CA ARG A 168 3.51 -3.08 8.84
C ARG A 168 2.88 -2.34 10.00
N ILE A 169 1.59 -2.03 9.85
CA ILE A 169 0.89 -1.11 10.75
C ILE A 169 -0.14 -1.90 11.54
N ARG A 170 -0.16 -1.69 12.86
CA ARG A 170 -1.21 -2.14 13.75
C ARG A 170 -1.92 -0.95 14.34
N THR A 171 -3.28 -0.97 14.28
CA THR A 171 -4.12 0.02 14.96
C THR A 171 -4.93 -0.67 16.07
N LYS A 172 -5.43 0.14 16.98
CA LYS A 172 -6.36 -0.32 18.03
C LYS A 172 -7.74 -0.56 17.51
#